data_f6c9ae90ff77c49e22301258d22161de
#
_entry.id   f6c9ae90ff77c49e22301258d22161de
#
_cell.length_a   1.000
_cell.length_b   1.000
_cell.length_c   1.000
_cell.angle_alpha   90.00
_cell.angle_beta   90.00
_cell.angle_gamma   90.00
#
_symmetry.space_group_name_H-M   'P 1'
#
loop_
_entity.id
_entity.type
_entity.pdbx_description
1 polymer ?
#
loop_
_entity_poly.entity_id
_entity_poly.type
_entity_poly.pdbx_seq_one_letter_code
_entity_poly.pdbx_strand_id
1 'polypeptide(L)'
;MLASACGSIAFAQDQFEPVIPADSAAKAAELGAPDGNPIKQTVAFTSGSRWDLTVNAMDKFGLVITGASFRKSPNSPFILVLYDGRLGEIFVPYHDNSHRFLDISNYDWPVLTLNPARFPAPRKIIGGKICKEVRDYLAWIITPDQVVPGNPPIDHDLFRYGQEVVYFSVLKAANYNYITEWTFRDDGTILVRGGSTGPKYNGADDTIGHTHNFTWRLDIDLNGAGGDSAYLTKHLEGVPAPLEATDNKHLISTEGGRVWDPENFNTLEIFDRTLQNGRGRPTSYELVPLRTGTAHYTDEPYTKKDFWVTRFNPAQILAVNLPDYVRDPQSTVNTDIVIWYTSTAHHESNERDEDRDTVPIIWTGFELVPKNLFDGTPFYP
;
A
#
# COMPACT_ATOMS: atom_id res chain seq x y z
N MET A 1 24.48 -36.86 -36.76
CA MET A 1 23.15 -36.68 -36.19
C MET A 1 23.25 -36.94 -34.69
N LEU A 2 23.36 -35.91 -33.91
CA LEU A 2 23.33 -35.97 -32.46
C LEU A 2 22.05 -35.24 -32.03
N ALA A 3 21.08 -36.00 -31.56
CA ALA A 3 19.84 -35.44 -31.00
C ALA A 3 20.10 -34.98 -29.57
N SER A 4 19.95 -33.69 -29.36
CA SER A 4 19.96 -33.05 -28.03
C SER A 4 18.61 -33.32 -27.37
N ALA A 5 18.62 -34.13 -26.32
CA ALA A 5 17.47 -34.30 -25.46
C ALA A 5 17.35 -33.12 -24.51
N CYS A 6 16.41 -32.22 -24.78
CA CYS A 6 16.01 -31.17 -23.89
C CYS A 6 15.12 -31.77 -22.80
N GLY A 7 15.70 -32.10 -21.66
CA GLY A 7 14.96 -32.55 -20.50
C GLY A 7 14.24 -31.35 -19.83
N SER A 8 12.92 -31.38 -19.86
CA SER A 8 12.08 -30.48 -19.11
C SER A 8 12.27 -30.73 -17.60
N ILE A 9 12.95 -29.84 -16.93
CA ILE A 9 12.98 -29.83 -15.45
C ILE A 9 11.60 -29.32 -15.00
N ALA A 10 10.74 -30.22 -14.60
CA ALA A 10 9.54 -29.89 -13.87
C ALA A 10 9.95 -29.40 -12.46
N PHE A 11 9.87 -28.12 -12.23
CA PHE A 11 9.94 -27.60 -10.87
C PHE A 11 8.72 -28.13 -10.11
N ALA A 12 8.98 -28.98 -9.10
CA ALA A 12 7.98 -29.32 -8.11
C ALA A 12 7.44 -28.01 -7.52
N GLN A 13 6.14 -27.78 -7.65
CA GLN A 13 5.47 -26.72 -6.93
C GLN A 13 5.50 -27.12 -5.45
N ASP A 14 6.48 -26.63 -4.72
CA ASP A 14 6.44 -26.68 -3.27
C ASP A 14 5.22 -25.88 -2.83
N GLN A 15 4.18 -26.60 -2.40
CA GLN A 15 3.02 -26.03 -1.74
C GLN A 15 3.41 -25.67 -0.30
N PHE A 16 4.25 -24.64 -0.15
CA PHE A 16 4.42 -24.00 1.14
C PHE A 16 3.22 -23.08 1.37
N GLU A 17 2.36 -23.43 2.30
CA GLU A 17 1.42 -22.46 2.84
C GLU A 17 2.22 -21.39 3.59
N PRO A 18 1.92 -20.07 3.40
CA PRO A 18 2.55 -19.04 4.22
C PRO A 18 2.33 -19.37 5.69
N VAL A 19 3.39 -19.38 6.48
CA VAL A 19 3.26 -19.54 7.93
C VAL A 19 2.72 -18.21 8.45
N ILE A 20 1.41 -18.13 8.62
CA ILE A 20 0.78 -17.01 9.31
C ILE A 20 1.10 -17.20 10.80
N PRO A 21 1.71 -16.22 11.49
CA PRO A 21 1.95 -16.30 12.91
C PRO A 21 0.68 -16.64 13.70
N ALA A 22 0.82 -17.34 14.81
CA ALA A 22 -0.33 -17.87 15.54
C ALA A 22 -1.29 -16.78 16.07
N ASP A 23 -0.76 -15.61 16.42
CA ASP A 23 -1.53 -14.45 16.83
C ASP A 23 -2.31 -13.83 15.66
N SER A 24 -1.69 -13.73 14.47
CA SER A 24 -2.39 -13.29 13.24
C SER A 24 -3.42 -14.34 12.78
N ALA A 25 -3.21 -15.61 13.03
CA ALA A 25 -4.22 -16.65 12.78
C ALA A 25 -5.44 -16.52 13.72
N ALA A 26 -5.22 -16.19 14.99
CA ALA A 26 -6.29 -15.88 15.93
C ALA A 26 -7.09 -14.65 15.49
N LYS A 27 -6.40 -13.61 15.04
CA LYS A 27 -6.97 -12.39 14.45
C LYS A 27 -7.85 -12.68 13.21
N ALA A 28 -7.43 -13.62 12.35
CA ALA A 28 -8.23 -14.06 11.21
C ALA A 28 -9.58 -14.66 11.63
N ALA A 29 -9.63 -15.37 12.76
CA ALA A 29 -10.86 -15.95 13.28
C ALA A 29 -11.82 -14.87 13.81
N GLU A 30 -11.30 -13.74 14.32
CA GLU A 30 -12.10 -12.61 14.79
C GLU A 30 -12.73 -11.81 13.64
N LEU A 31 -12.04 -11.72 12.52
CA LEU A 31 -12.54 -11.01 11.33
C LEU A 31 -13.66 -11.76 10.58
N GLY A 32 -13.86 -13.04 10.91
CA GLY A 32 -14.79 -13.92 10.21
C GLY A 32 -14.29 -14.31 8.80
N ALA A 33 -15.10 -15.10 8.09
CA ALA A 33 -14.81 -15.41 6.69
C ALA A 33 -14.88 -14.12 5.86
N PRO A 34 -13.85 -13.82 5.03
CA PRO A 34 -13.89 -12.63 4.19
C PRO A 34 -15.07 -12.71 3.21
N ASP A 35 -15.89 -11.68 3.19
CA ASP A 35 -16.91 -11.50 2.17
C ASP A 35 -16.24 -11.45 0.79
N GLY A 36 -16.87 -12.07 -0.22
CA GLY A 36 -16.34 -12.09 -1.58
C GLY A 36 -15.71 -13.43 -1.96
N ASN A 37 -14.79 -13.39 -2.90
CA ASN A 37 -14.09 -14.57 -3.42
C ASN A 37 -12.56 -14.38 -3.34
N PRO A 38 -11.95 -14.63 -2.16
CA PRO A 38 -10.53 -14.44 -1.96
C PRO A 38 -9.71 -15.41 -2.82
N ILE A 39 -8.68 -14.89 -3.49
CA ILE A 39 -7.83 -15.63 -4.41
C ILE A 39 -6.39 -15.59 -3.89
N LYS A 40 -5.87 -16.75 -3.47
CA LYS A 40 -4.47 -16.88 -3.07
C LYS A 40 -3.56 -16.67 -4.30
N GLN A 41 -2.50 -15.90 -4.12
CA GLN A 41 -1.52 -15.58 -5.13
C GLN A 41 -0.12 -15.88 -4.61
N THR A 42 0.67 -16.55 -5.43
CA THR A 42 2.10 -16.71 -5.27
C THR A 42 2.79 -16.02 -6.43
N VAL A 43 3.70 -15.11 -6.16
CA VAL A 43 4.47 -14.38 -7.17
C VAL A 43 5.95 -14.55 -6.88
N ALA A 44 6.61 -15.39 -7.65
CA ALA A 44 8.06 -15.55 -7.63
C ALA A 44 8.69 -14.69 -8.73
N PHE A 45 9.71 -13.96 -8.38
CA PHE A 45 10.45 -13.09 -9.29
C PHE A 45 11.79 -13.72 -9.72
N THR A 46 12.34 -13.22 -10.80
CA THR A 46 13.64 -13.67 -11.32
C THR A 46 14.80 -13.38 -10.36
N SER A 47 14.65 -12.41 -9.48
CA SER A 47 15.59 -12.13 -8.37
C SER A 47 15.67 -13.26 -7.33
N GLY A 48 14.69 -14.19 -7.33
CA GLY A 48 14.53 -15.23 -6.32
C GLY A 48 13.66 -14.83 -5.14
N SER A 49 13.27 -13.57 -5.06
CA SER A 49 12.31 -13.11 -4.06
C SER A 49 10.87 -13.55 -4.41
N ARG A 50 9.99 -13.51 -3.41
CA ARG A 50 8.63 -14.01 -3.59
C ARG A 50 7.66 -13.31 -2.64
N TRP A 51 6.48 -13.02 -3.15
CA TRP A 51 5.30 -12.67 -2.39
C TRP A 51 4.29 -13.82 -2.37
N ASP A 52 3.73 -14.10 -1.21
CA ASP A 52 2.51 -14.88 -1.03
C ASP A 52 1.46 -13.98 -0.39
N LEU A 53 0.29 -13.86 -1.02
CA LEU A 53 -0.78 -12.97 -0.58
C LEU A 53 -2.15 -13.46 -1.06
N THR A 54 -3.19 -12.88 -0.50
CA THR A 54 -4.56 -13.09 -0.96
C THR A 54 -5.11 -11.77 -1.49
N VAL A 55 -5.68 -11.81 -2.69
CA VAL A 55 -6.39 -10.69 -3.31
C VAL A 55 -7.88 -10.97 -3.33
N ASN A 56 -8.68 -9.97 -3.00
CA ASN A 56 -10.13 -10.09 -2.98
C ASN A 56 -10.79 -8.82 -3.53
N ALA A 57 -11.66 -8.96 -4.53
CA ALA A 57 -12.45 -7.86 -5.05
C ALA A 57 -13.79 -7.81 -4.30
N MET A 58 -13.90 -6.87 -3.37
CA MET A 58 -15.06 -6.71 -2.51
C MET A 58 -15.88 -5.50 -2.93
N ASP A 59 -17.17 -5.70 -3.12
CA ASP A 59 -18.09 -4.59 -3.32
C ASP A 59 -17.93 -3.62 -2.13
N LYS A 60 -18.10 -2.32 -2.37
CA LYS A 60 -17.84 -1.24 -1.44
C LYS A 60 -16.35 -0.88 -1.25
N PHE A 61 -15.44 -1.86 -1.07
CA PHE A 61 -14.03 -1.60 -0.72
C PHE A 61 -13.05 -1.69 -1.89
N GLY A 62 -13.49 -2.23 -3.04
CA GLY A 62 -12.59 -2.43 -4.18
C GLY A 62 -11.65 -3.62 -3.98
N LEU A 63 -10.37 -3.45 -4.27
CA LEU A 63 -9.37 -4.48 -4.09
C LEU A 63 -8.86 -4.49 -2.64
N VAL A 64 -9.06 -5.59 -1.95
CA VAL A 64 -8.57 -5.86 -0.61
C VAL A 64 -7.42 -6.84 -0.68
N ILE A 65 -6.36 -6.58 0.06
CA ILE A 65 -5.19 -7.44 0.20
C ILE A 65 -5.18 -8.02 1.61
N THR A 66 -4.95 -9.34 1.72
CA THR A 66 -4.79 -9.97 3.04
C THR A 66 -3.61 -10.92 3.04
N GLY A 67 -2.93 -10.99 4.19
CA GLY A 67 -1.86 -11.95 4.46
C GLY A 67 -0.66 -11.82 3.51
N ALA A 68 -0.28 -10.59 3.14
CA ALA A 68 0.87 -10.39 2.26
C ALA A 68 2.17 -10.65 3.01
N SER A 69 2.85 -11.73 2.63
CA SER A 69 4.12 -12.19 3.20
C SER A 69 5.21 -12.15 2.13
N PHE A 70 6.39 -11.70 2.52
CA PHE A 70 7.55 -11.56 1.63
C PHE A 70 8.73 -12.39 2.08
N ARG A 71 9.47 -12.96 1.11
CA ARG A 71 10.82 -13.48 1.33
C ARG A 71 11.77 -12.98 0.26
N LYS A 72 13.02 -12.65 0.64
CA LYS A 72 14.01 -12.09 -0.30
C LYS A 72 14.67 -13.13 -1.21
N SER A 73 14.71 -14.39 -0.79
CA SER A 73 15.34 -15.47 -1.54
C SER A 73 14.70 -16.81 -1.24
N PRO A 74 14.96 -17.86 -2.04
CA PRO A 74 14.39 -19.19 -1.79
C PRO A 74 14.72 -19.79 -0.41
N ASN A 75 15.85 -19.38 0.18
CA ASN A 75 16.32 -19.90 1.47
C ASN A 75 15.97 -18.98 2.66
N SER A 76 15.35 -17.81 2.41
CA SER A 76 14.94 -16.90 3.47
C SER A 76 13.55 -17.28 3.98
N PRO A 77 13.28 -17.07 5.28
CA PRO A 77 11.93 -17.22 5.80
C PRO A 77 10.99 -16.18 5.17
N PHE A 78 9.70 -16.48 5.18
CA PHE A 78 8.68 -15.49 4.92
C PHE A 78 8.51 -14.58 6.14
N ILE A 79 8.30 -13.31 5.88
CA ILE A 79 7.92 -12.31 6.88
C ILE A 79 6.54 -11.80 6.48
N LEU A 80 5.56 -11.90 7.37
CA LEU A 80 4.28 -11.22 7.20
C LEU A 80 4.54 -9.71 7.25
N VAL A 81 4.01 -8.99 6.29
CA VAL A 81 4.19 -7.53 6.16
C VAL A 81 2.87 -6.80 6.34
N LEU A 82 1.84 -7.26 5.63
CA LEU A 82 0.52 -6.65 5.64
C LEU A 82 -0.53 -7.73 5.90
N TYR A 83 -1.19 -7.63 7.05
CA TYR A 83 -2.27 -8.54 7.41
C TYR A 83 -3.55 -8.21 6.63
N ASP A 84 -3.94 -6.92 6.61
CA ASP A 84 -5.11 -6.43 5.87
C ASP A 84 -4.87 -5.02 5.32
N GLY A 85 -5.13 -4.82 4.05
CA GLY A 85 -5.06 -3.53 3.38
C GLY A 85 -6.29 -3.29 2.52
N ARG A 86 -7.01 -2.18 2.79
CA ARG A 86 -8.24 -1.82 2.09
C ARG A 86 -8.55 -0.33 2.12
N LEU A 87 -9.50 0.10 1.31
CA LEU A 87 -10.11 1.40 1.48
C LEU A 87 -10.94 1.45 2.78
N GLY A 88 -10.81 2.57 3.52
CA GLY A 88 -11.67 2.91 4.64
C GLY A 88 -12.68 3.98 4.30
N GLU A 89 -12.38 4.86 3.31
CA GLU A 89 -13.30 5.89 2.79
C GLU A 89 -12.78 6.48 1.48
N ILE A 90 -13.70 6.99 0.66
CA ILE A 90 -13.42 7.95 -0.41
C ILE A 90 -14.32 9.16 -0.18
N PHE A 91 -13.72 10.27 0.27
CA PHE A 91 -14.44 11.50 0.53
C PHE A 91 -14.27 12.47 -0.64
N VAL A 92 -15.40 12.96 -1.18
CA VAL A 92 -15.42 13.80 -2.37
C VAL A 92 -16.17 15.10 -2.08
N PRO A 93 -15.49 16.11 -1.52
CA PRO A 93 -16.08 17.44 -1.35
C PRO A 93 -15.83 18.32 -2.58
N TYR A 94 -16.83 19.06 -3.00
CA TYR A 94 -16.73 20.14 -3.97
C TYR A 94 -16.26 21.42 -3.28
N HIS A 95 -15.43 22.21 -3.96
CA HIS A 95 -14.75 23.36 -3.35
C HIS A 95 -15.69 24.48 -2.89
N ASP A 96 -16.86 24.58 -3.51
CA ASP A 96 -17.91 25.52 -3.14
C ASP A 96 -18.83 25.01 -2.00
N ASN A 97 -18.54 23.83 -1.46
CA ASN A 97 -19.36 23.12 -0.48
C ASN A 97 -20.80 22.75 -0.96
N SER A 98 -21.07 22.83 -2.25
CA SER A 98 -22.38 22.47 -2.81
C SER A 98 -22.71 21.00 -2.66
N HIS A 99 -21.69 20.13 -2.76
CA HIS A 99 -21.83 18.68 -2.73
C HIS A 99 -20.71 18.04 -1.91
N ARG A 100 -21.06 16.95 -1.21
CA ARG A 100 -20.12 16.12 -0.43
C ARG A 100 -20.57 14.68 -0.49
N PHE A 101 -19.66 13.80 -0.84
CA PHE A 101 -19.92 12.37 -0.91
C PHE A 101 -18.95 11.60 -0.02
N LEU A 102 -19.48 10.65 0.74
CA LEU A 102 -18.74 9.64 1.49
C LEU A 102 -19.02 8.31 0.78
N ASP A 103 -18.21 8.01 -0.22
CA ASP A 103 -18.55 6.99 -1.21
C ASP A 103 -18.43 5.56 -0.69
N ILE A 104 -17.67 5.35 0.40
CA ILE A 104 -17.60 4.04 1.04
C ILE A 104 -18.63 3.92 2.17
N SER A 105 -18.80 4.95 3.00
CA SER A 105 -19.71 4.85 4.15
C SER A 105 -21.17 4.85 3.76
N ASN A 106 -21.55 5.64 2.75
CA ASN A 106 -22.94 5.87 2.39
C ASN A 106 -23.47 4.98 1.26
N TYR A 107 -22.58 4.27 0.55
CA TYR A 107 -22.95 3.49 -0.64
C TYR A 107 -22.27 2.12 -0.66
N ASP A 108 -22.94 1.17 -1.30
CA ASP A 108 -22.41 -0.18 -1.55
C ASP A 108 -22.11 -0.34 -3.04
N TRP A 109 -21.08 0.39 -3.52
CA TRP A 109 -20.71 0.35 -4.92
C TRP A 109 -20.18 -1.03 -5.34
N PRO A 110 -20.67 -1.59 -6.46
CA PRO A 110 -20.22 -2.88 -6.94
C PRO A 110 -18.83 -2.78 -7.58
N VAL A 111 -18.02 -3.83 -7.42
CA VAL A 111 -16.82 -4.02 -8.22
C VAL A 111 -17.21 -4.52 -9.61
N LEU A 112 -16.69 -3.84 -10.64
CA LEU A 112 -16.94 -4.17 -12.04
C LEU A 112 -16.40 -5.56 -12.41
N THR A 113 -17.19 -6.31 -13.16
CA THR A 113 -16.69 -7.47 -13.91
C THR A 113 -15.88 -6.97 -15.11
N LEU A 114 -14.61 -7.39 -15.18
CA LEU A 114 -13.69 -7.00 -16.22
C LEU A 114 -13.79 -7.94 -17.41
N ASN A 115 -13.91 -7.40 -18.62
CA ASN A 115 -13.90 -8.19 -19.84
C ASN A 115 -12.45 -8.52 -20.26
N PRO A 116 -12.00 -9.79 -20.24
CA PRO A 116 -10.63 -10.16 -20.58
C PRO A 116 -10.18 -9.68 -21.97
N ALA A 117 -11.08 -9.57 -22.93
CA ALA A 117 -10.77 -9.10 -24.29
C ALA A 117 -10.29 -7.63 -24.32
N ARG A 118 -10.57 -6.85 -23.27
CA ARG A 118 -10.10 -5.46 -23.13
C ARG A 118 -8.74 -5.34 -22.45
N PHE A 119 -8.20 -6.45 -21.95
CA PHE A 119 -6.93 -6.51 -21.23
C PHE A 119 -5.98 -7.51 -21.89
N PRO A 120 -5.35 -7.14 -23.03
CA PRO A 120 -4.43 -8.04 -23.74
C PRO A 120 -3.21 -8.36 -22.88
N ALA A 121 -2.51 -9.45 -23.23
CA ALA A 121 -1.25 -9.82 -22.59
C ALA A 121 -0.29 -8.60 -22.49
N PRO A 122 0.48 -8.50 -21.38
CA PRO A 122 0.69 -9.47 -20.31
C PRO A 122 -0.40 -9.51 -19.22
N ARG A 123 -1.46 -8.70 -19.33
CA ARG A 123 -2.53 -8.60 -18.35
C ARG A 123 -3.40 -9.86 -18.33
N LYS A 124 -3.83 -10.24 -17.14
CA LYS A 124 -4.74 -11.36 -16.91
C LYS A 124 -5.85 -10.95 -15.97
N ILE A 125 -7.08 -11.36 -16.28
CA ILE A 125 -8.21 -11.18 -15.36
C ILE A 125 -8.35 -12.42 -14.48
N ILE A 126 -8.30 -12.25 -13.18
CA ILE A 126 -8.49 -13.29 -12.17
C ILE A 126 -9.79 -13.05 -11.42
N GLY A 127 -10.54 -14.11 -11.09
CA GLY A 127 -11.84 -14.01 -10.43
C GLY A 127 -12.87 -13.13 -11.14
N GLY A 128 -12.64 -12.80 -12.41
CA GLY A 128 -13.54 -11.95 -13.21
C GLY A 128 -13.54 -10.46 -12.86
N LYS A 129 -12.93 -10.05 -11.74
CA LYS A 129 -13.01 -8.68 -11.22
C LYS A 129 -11.64 -8.03 -10.97
N ILE A 130 -10.55 -8.78 -10.99
CA ILE A 130 -9.19 -8.30 -10.69
C ILE A 130 -8.31 -8.43 -11.93
N CYS A 131 -7.65 -7.35 -12.34
CA CYS A 131 -6.59 -7.39 -13.33
C CYS A 131 -5.25 -7.60 -12.63
N LYS A 132 -4.46 -8.56 -13.14
CA LYS A 132 -3.09 -8.85 -12.73
C LYS A 132 -2.14 -8.59 -13.88
N GLU A 133 -1.05 -7.88 -13.62
CA GLU A 133 0.03 -7.65 -14.58
C GLU A 133 1.39 -7.85 -13.89
N VAL A 134 2.32 -8.55 -14.53
CA VAL A 134 3.71 -8.61 -14.10
C VAL A 134 4.52 -7.84 -15.12
N ARG A 135 5.34 -6.91 -14.64
CA ARG A 135 6.15 -6.03 -15.48
C ARG A 135 7.49 -5.71 -14.83
N ASP A 136 8.42 -5.23 -15.64
CA ASP A 136 9.71 -4.75 -15.17
C ASP A 136 9.62 -3.26 -14.78
N TYR A 137 10.42 -2.86 -13.78
CA TYR A 137 10.62 -1.47 -13.41
C TYR A 137 12.12 -1.19 -13.26
N LEU A 138 12.53 0.07 -13.42
CA LEU A 138 13.91 0.48 -13.20
C LEU A 138 14.15 0.58 -11.70
N ALA A 139 14.91 -0.38 -11.14
CA ALA A 139 15.19 -0.44 -9.71
C ALA A 139 16.30 0.54 -9.31
N TRP A 140 17.42 0.54 -10.05
CA TRP A 140 18.52 1.46 -9.79
C TRP A 140 19.49 1.55 -10.99
N ILE A 141 20.28 2.63 -11.00
CA ILE A 141 21.35 2.90 -11.96
C ILE A 141 22.57 3.33 -11.16
N ILE A 142 23.71 2.72 -11.44
CA ILE A 142 25.02 3.13 -10.91
C ILE A 142 26.00 3.18 -12.08
N THR A 143 26.83 4.22 -12.15
CA THR A 143 27.86 4.37 -13.16
C THR A 143 29.26 4.08 -12.58
N PRO A 144 30.26 3.67 -13.41
CA PRO A 144 31.59 3.26 -12.91
C PRO A 144 32.36 4.35 -12.16
N ASP A 145 32.03 5.61 -12.38
CA ASP A 145 32.63 6.77 -11.72
C ASP A 145 32.01 7.08 -10.33
N GLN A 146 30.90 6.40 -9.98
CA GLN A 146 30.28 6.51 -8.66
C GLN A 146 31.00 5.58 -7.67
N VAL A 147 32.14 6.04 -7.16
CA VAL A 147 32.92 5.27 -6.17
C VAL A 147 32.28 5.40 -4.79
N VAL A 148 31.91 4.27 -4.22
CA VAL A 148 31.50 4.20 -2.81
C VAL A 148 32.74 3.84 -1.98
N PRO A 149 33.21 4.70 -1.05
CA PRO A 149 34.40 4.42 -0.24
C PRO A 149 34.25 3.08 0.51
N GLY A 150 35.26 2.23 0.39
CA GLY A 150 35.31 0.91 1.03
C GLY A 150 34.70 -0.24 0.23
N ASN A 151 34.06 0.04 -0.90
CA ASN A 151 33.59 -0.99 -1.82
C ASN A 151 34.52 -1.15 -3.01
N PRO A 152 34.64 -2.35 -3.61
CA PRO A 152 35.41 -2.52 -4.84
C PRO A 152 34.79 -1.62 -5.94
N PRO A 153 35.62 -1.06 -6.83
CA PRO A 153 35.12 -0.26 -7.93
C PRO A 153 34.17 -1.09 -8.82
N ILE A 154 33.11 -0.45 -9.23
CA ILE A 154 32.17 -1.02 -10.21
C ILE A 154 32.82 -0.81 -11.56
N ASP A 155 33.02 -1.87 -12.34
CA ASP A 155 33.74 -1.85 -13.60
C ASP A 155 32.86 -1.74 -14.86
N HIS A 156 31.55 -1.63 -14.67
CA HIS A 156 30.59 -1.53 -15.77
C HIS A 156 29.33 -0.78 -15.34
N ASP A 157 28.61 -0.24 -16.32
CA ASP A 157 27.30 0.37 -16.09
C ASP A 157 26.35 -0.65 -15.51
N LEU A 158 25.76 -0.29 -14.39
CA LEU A 158 24.80 -1.13 -13.72
C LEU A 158 23.41 -0.52 -13.83
N PHE A 159 22.68 -1.01 -14.80
CA PHE A 159 21.23 -0.87 -14.84
C PHE A 159 20.61 -2.12 -14.22
N ARG A 160 19.83 -1.96 -13.19
CA ARG A 160 19.06 -3.07 -12.67
C ARG A 160 17.59 -2.82 -12.86
N TYR A 161 16.97 -3.72 -13.61
CA TYR A 161 15.52 -3.84 -13.64
C TYR A 161 15.09 -4.83 -12.56
N GLY A 162 14.14 -4.40 -11.75
CA GLY A 162 13.38 -5.26 -10.86
C GLY A 162 12.09 -5.69 -11.54
N GLN A 163 11.36 -6.57 -10.88
CA GLN A 163 10.02 -6.98 -11.30
C GLN A 163 8.97 -6.60 -10.27
N GLU A 164 7.82 -6.19 -10.77
CA GLU A 164 6.66 -5.91 -9.93
C GLU A 164 5.41 -6.63 -10.46
N VAL A 165 4.55 -7.01 -9.53
CA VAL A 165 3.21 -7.48 -9.86
C VAL A 165 2.19 -6.43 -9.45
N VAL A 166 1.33 -6.07 -10.38
CA VAL A 166 0.27 -5.09 -10.19
C VAL A 166 -1.07 -5.80 -10.15
N TYR A 167 -1.88 -5.51 -9.17
CA TYR A 167 -3.27 -5.90 -9.07
C TYR A 167 -4.15 -4.67 -8.99
N PHE A 168 -5.25 -4.64 -9.74
CA PHE A 168 -6.25 -3.61 -9.56
C PHE A 168 -7.66 -4.14 -9.76
N SER A 169 -8.61 -3.47 -9.13
CA SER A 169 -10.04 -3.61 -9.38
C SER A 169 -10.68 -2.24 -9.57
N VAL A 170 -11.93 -2.23 -10.04
CA VAL A 170 -12.66 -1.01 -10.35
C VAL A 170 -14.00 -1.02 -9.64
N LEU A 171 -14.26 -0.02 -8.79
CA LEU A 171 -15.56 0.27 -8.20
C LEU A 171 -16.37 1.15 -9.16
N LYS A 172 -17.62 0.78 -9.40
CA LYS A 172 -18.54 1.57 -10.21
C LYS A 172 -19.36 2.49 -9.29
N ALA A 173 -18.93 3.73 -9.12
CA ALA A 173 -19.54 4.70 -8.23
C ALA A 173 -20.26 5.79 -9.03
N ALA A 174 -21.55 5.58 -9.32
CA ALA A 174 -22.40 6.50 -10.06
C ALA A 174 -21.79 7.01 -11.38
N ASN A 175 -21.37 8.28 -11.43
CA ASN A 175 -20.70 8.92 -12.58
C ASN A 175 -19.18 8.69 -12.59
N TYR A 176 -18.61 8.12 -11.52
CA TYR A 176 -17.17 7.79 -11.41
C TYR A 176 -16.91 6.30 -11.44
N ASN A 177 -15.70 5.97 -11.85
CA ASN A 177 -15.06 4.68 -11.55
C ASN A 177 -13.85 4.95 -10.67
N TYR A 178 -13.77 4.26 -9.54
CA TYR A 178 -12.61 4.30 -8.67
C TYR A 178 -11.76 3.06 -8.88
N ILE A 179 -10.48 3.27 -9.08
CA ILE A 179 -9.50 2.20 -9.25
C ILE A 179 -8.74 2.05 -7.94
N THR A 180 -8.72 0.84 -7.39
CA THR A 180 -7.87 0.47 -6.26
C THR A 180 -6.76 -0.42 -6.79
N GLU A 181 -5.52 0.05 -6.67
CA GLU A 181 -4.34 -0.63 -7.22
C GLU A 181 -3.30 -0.89 -6.14
N TRP A 182 -2.81 -2.12 -6.11
CA TRP A 182 -1.73 -2.58 -5.26
C TRP A 182 -0.62 -3.20 -6.10
N THR A 183 0.59 -2.72 -5.92
CA THR A 183 1.78 -3.20 -6.61
C THR A 183 2.77 -3.76 -5.60
N PHE A 184 3.27 -4.96 -5.85
CA PHE A 184 4.25 -5.65 -5.00
C PHE A 184 5.53 -5.83 -5.80
N ARG A 185 6.63 -5.25 -5.31
CA ARG A 185 7.94 -5.29 -5.94
C ARG A 185 8.81 -6.42 -5.40
N ASP A 186 9.78 -6.83 -6.19
CA ASP A 186 10.73 -7.88 -5.85
C ASP A 186 11.78 -7.48 -4.79
N ASP A 187 11.81 -6.20 -4.39
CA ASP A 187 12.58 -5.67 -3.27
C ASP A 187 11.80 -5.60 -1.93
N GLY A 188 10.53 -5.99 -1.94
CA GLY A 188 9.67 -5.92 -0.76
C GLY A 188 8.84 -4.65 -0.66
N THR A 189 8.98 -3.70 -1.57
CA THR A 189 8.17 -2.47 -1.60
C THR A 189 6.74 -2.77 -2.02
N ILE A 190 5.79 -2.11 -1.37
CA ILE A 190 4.37 -2.13 -1.74
C ILE A 190 3.99 -0.71 -2.16
N LEU A 191 3.48 -0.56 -3.38
CA LEU A 191 2.93 0.71 -3.87
C LEU A 191 1.40 0.60 -3.89
N VAL A 192 0.73 1.59 -3.31
CA VAL A 192 -0.74 1.65 -3.21
C VAL A 192 -1.23 2.90 -3.90
N ARG A 193 -2.17 2.74 -4.82
CA ARG A 193 -2.74 3.87 -5.54
C ARG A 193 -4.26 3.83 -5.58
N GLY A 194 -4.87 5.00 -5.41
CA GLY A 194 -6.26 5.27 -5.74
C GLY A 194 -6.34 6.07 -7.04
N GLY A 195 -7.20 5.65 -7.93
CA GLY A 195 -7.47 6.36 -9.17
C GLY A 195 -8.95 6.72 -9.28
N SER A 196 -9.25 7.89 -9.82
CA SER A 196 -10.62 8.31 -10.13
C SER A 196 -10.73 8.71 -11.61
N THR A 197 -11.77 8.27 -12.27
CA THR A 197 -12.08 8.64 -13.65
C THR A 197 -13.59 8.69 -13.86
N GLY A 198 -14.04 9.65 -14.63
CA GLY A 198 -15.47 9.84 -14.93
C GLY A 198 -15.81 11.32 -15.03
N PRO A 199 -16.92 11.66 -15.66
CA PRO A 199 -17.39 13.03 -15.73
C PRO A 199 -17.81 13.53 -14.35
N LYS A 200 -17.73 14.81 -14.17
CA LYS A 200 -18.22 15.51 -12.97
C LYS A 200 -19.71 15.21 -12.70
N TYR A 201 -20.12 15.36 -11.46
CA TYR A 201 -21.51 15.21 -11.07
C TYR A 201 -22.40 16.27 -11.74
N ASN A 202 -23.44 15.85 -12.44
CA ASN A 202 -24.31 16.73 -13.23
C ASN A 202 -25.03 17.83 -12.42
N GLY A 203 -25.07 17.74 -11.10
CA GLY A 203 -25.67 18.74 -10.21
C GLY A 203 -24.70 19.82 -9.75
N ALA A 204 -23.41 19.68 -10.02
CA ALA A 204 -22.39 20.65 -9.65
C ALA A 204 -22.15 21.68 -10.78
N ASP A 205 -21.75 22.89 -10.39
CA ASP A 205 -21.32 23.91 -11.35
C ASP A 205 -20.09 23.42 -12.15
N ASP A 206 -20.08 23.66 -13.46
CA ASP A 206 -19.04 23.18 -14.36
C ASP A 206 -17.67 23.80 -14.11
N THR A 207 -17.62 24.92 -13.39
CA THR A 207 -16.37 25.61 -13.04
C THR A 207 -15.76 25.17 -11.71
N ILE A 208 -16.49 24.38 -10.92
CA ILE A 208 -16.07 24.02 -9.56
C ILE A 208 -15.23 22.72 -9.55
N GLY A 209 -14.01 22.83 -9.07
CA GLY A 209 -13.15 21.69 -8.79
C GLY A 209 -13.56 20.93 -7.51
N HIS A 210 -13.05 19.71 -7.37
CA HIS A 210 -13.25 18.88 -6.20
C HIS A 210 -12.04 17.98 -5.94
N THR A 211 -12.00 17.33 -4.79
CA THR A 211 -10.95 16.37 -4.47
C THR A 211 -11.53 14.99 -4.24
N HIS A 212 -10.73 13.97 -4.54
CA HIS A 212 -10.98 12.59 -4.16
C HIS A 212 -9.96 12.21 -3.08
N ASN A 213 -10.45 12.04 -1.86
CA ASN A 213 -9.62 11.74 -0.70
C ASN A 213 -9.77 10.25 -0.37
N PHE A 214 -8.78 9.46 -0.75
CA PHE A 214 -8.74 8.02 -0.49
C PHE A 214 -8.10 7.78 0.87
N THR A 215 -8.88 7.35 1.84
CA THR A 215 -8.38 6.93 3.14
C THR A 215 -8.22 5.41 3.17
N TRP A 216 -7.01 4.96 3.36
CA TRP A 216 -6.62 3.56 3.39
C TRP A 216 -6.52 3.08 4.83
N ARG A 217 -7.01 1.88 5.10
CA ARG A 217 -6.79 1.13 6.33
C ARG A 217 -5.69 0.11 6.08
N LEU A 218 -4.60 0.22 6.82
CA LEU A 218 -3.39 -0.58 6.66
C LEU A 218 -3.07 -1.25 7.98
N ASP A 219 -3.30 -2.53 8.05
CA ASP A 219 -3.00 -3.38 9.17
C ASP A 219 -1.67 -4.07 8.90
N ILE A 220 -0.60 -3.44 9.35
CA ILE A 220 0.77 -3.87 9.10
C ILE A 220 1.23 -4.71 10.28
N ASP A 221 1.37 -6.01 10.06
CA ASP A 221 1.80 -6.99 11.05
C ASP A 221 3.20 -7.49 10.69
N LEU A 222 4.23 -6.85 11.21
CA LEU A 222 5.60 -7.28 10.91
C LEU A 222 5.94 -8.57 11.68
N ASN A 223 5.78 -9.71 11.00
CA ASN A 223 6.00 -11.04 11.55
C ASN A 223 4.99 -11.45 12.63
N GLY A 224 3.88 -10.74 12.77
CA GLY A 224 2.80 -11.05 13.70
C GLY A 224 2.07 -9.80 14.21
N ALA A 225 0.93 -10.01 14.83
CA ALA A 225 0.03 -8.94 15.29
C ALA A 225 0.55 -8.17 16.52
N GLY A 226 1.45 -8.75 17.29
CA GLY A 226 1.94 -8.13 18.52
C GLY A 226 3.38 -7.68 18.44
N GLY A 227 3.68 -6.47 18.81
CA GLY A 227 5.06 -5.95 18.81
C GLY A 227 5.26 -4.72 17.96
N ASP A 228 4.25 -4.36 17.19
CA ASP A 228 4.31 -3.19 16.32
C ASP A 228 4.24 -1.88 17.08
N SER A 229 4.90 -0.89 16.52
CA SER A 229 4.91 0.49 16.99
C SER A 229 5.15 1.41 15.81
N ALA A 230 4.87 2.70 15.96
CA ALA A 230 5.09 3.67 14.91
C ALA A 230 5.93 4.86 15.39
N TYR A 231 6.82 5.34 14.51
CA TYR A 231 7.56 6.59 14.67
C TYR A 231 7.14 7.59 13.60
N LEU A 232 6.98 8.84 14.03
CA LEU A 232 7.05 9.98 13.12
C LEU A 232 8.50 10.44 13.06
N THR A 233 9.14 10.30 11.91
CA THR A 233 10.52 10.74 11.70
C THR A 233 10.49 12.13 11.08
N LYS A 234 11.26 13.06 11.63
CA LYS A 234 11.47 14.42 11.11
C LYS A 234 12.87 14.52 10.53
N HIS A 235 12.98 15.10 9.36
CA HIS A 235 14.25 15.37 8.69
C HIS A 235 14.60 16.85 8.86
N LEU A 236 15.23 17.18 9.99
CA LEU A 236 15.60 18.55 10.34
C LEU A 236 16.92 18.95 9.69
N GLU A 237 16.99 20.18 9.15
CA GLU A 237 18.23 20.74 8.61
C GLU A 237 19.34 20.79 9.69
N GLY A 238 20.54 20.41 9.32
CA GLY A 238 21.71 20.43 10.20
C GLY A 238 21.72 19.39 11.31
N VAL A 239 20.68 18.61 11.45
CA VAL A 239 20.68 17.46 12.36
C VAL A 239 21.06 16.21 11.57
N PRO A 240 22.22 15.59 11.87
CA PRO A 240 22.54 14.31 11.27
C PRO A 240 21.38 13.35 11.53
N ALA A 241 20.87 12.69 10.50
CA ALA A 241 19.92 11.59 10.63
C ALA A 241 20.71 10.27 10.63
N PRO A 242 21.49 9.93 11.68
CA PRO A 242 22.07 8.61 11.76
C PRO A 242 20.93 7.62 11.82
N LEU A 243 21.14 6.45 11.26
CA LEU A 243 20.16 5.34 11.21
C LEU A 243 19.50 5.03 12.58
N GLU A 244 20.02 5.57 13.65
CA GLU A 244 19.66 5.31 15.05
C GLU A 244 19.45 6.59 15.89
N ALA A 245 19.44 7.78 15.27
CA ALA A 245 19.26 9.00 16.06
C ALA A 245 17.84 9.07 16.59
N THR A 246 17.74 9.03 17.89
CA THR A 246 16.48 9.13 18.64
C THR A 246 15.87 10.54 18.57
N ASP A 247 16.69 11.54 18.29
CA ASP A 247 16.25 12.95 18.36
C ASP A 247 15.31 13.33 17.22
N ASN A 248 15.36 12.60 16.09
CA ASN A 248 14.48 12.82 14.94
C ASN A 248 13.28 11.89 14.92
N LYS A 249 13.24 10.85 15.76
CA LYS A 249 12.17 9.86 15.78
C LYS A 249 11.28 10.08 16.99
N HIS A 250 10.03 10.41 16.74
CA HIS A 250 9.01 10.60 17.76
C HIS A 250 8.08 9.40 17.80
N LEU A 251 8.20 8.62 18.89
CA LEU A 251 7.33 7.47 19.09
C LEU A 251 5.87 7.94 19.23
N ILE A 252 5.00 7.35 18.42
CA ILE A 252 3.56 7.53 18.56
C ILE A 252 3.11 6.55 19.65
N SER A 253 2.96 7.06 20.87
CA SER A 253 2.71 6.22 22.04
C SER A 253 1.25 5.96 22.35
N THR A 254 0.35 6.71 21.73
CA THR A 254 -1.11 6.59 21.94
C THR A 254 -1.85 6.76 20.63
N GLU A 255 -3.02 6.14 20.56
CA GLU A 255 -3.95 6.32 19.45
C GLU A 255 -4.24 7.78 19.15
N GLY A 256 -4.54 8.09 17.90
CA GLY A 256 -4.94 9.42 17.48
C GLY A 256 -4.47 9.81 16.10
N GLY A 257 -4.98 10.93 15.63
CA GLY A 257 -4.63 11.52 14.35
C GLY A 257 -3.44 12.48 14.43
N ARG A 258 -2.68 12.55 13.31
CA ARG A 258 -1.50 13.42 13.14
C ARG A 258 -1.59 14.15 11.81
N VAL A 259 -0.87 15.28 11.72
CA VAL A 259 -0.65 16.01 10.47
C VAL A 259 0.83 15.96 10.13
N TRP A 260 1.12 15.96 8.83
CA TRP A 260 2.48 16.17 8.37
C TRP A 260 2.93 17.58 8.73
N ASP A 261 4.20 17.70 9.06
CA ASP A 261 4.83 18.99 9.27
C ASP A 261 5.45 19.46 7.94
N PRO A 262 4.86 20.45 7.25
CA PRO A 262 5.35 20.86 5.94
C PRO A 262 6.71 21.59 6.00
N GLU A 263 7.11 22.09 7.16
CA GLU A 263 8.40 22.76 7.35
C GLU A 263 9.53 21.76 7.59
N ASN A 264 9.18 20.57 8.10
CA ASN A 264 10.12 19.49 8.32
C ASN A 264 9.62 18.26 7.57
N PHE A 265 10.36 17.80 6.59
CA PHE A 265 10.00 16.58 5.86
C PHE A 265 9.79 15.43 6.84
N ASN A 266 8.57 14.89 6.86
CA ASN A 266 8.20 13.80 7.75
C ASN A 266 7.98 12.50 7.01
N THR A 267 8.31 11.40 7.68
CA THR A 267 7.93 10.06 7.26
C THR A 267 7.35 9.29 8.45
N LEU A 268 6.48 8.32 8.16
CA LEU A 268 5.91 7.42 9.15
C LEU A 268 6.58 6.07 9.02
N GLU A 269 7.24 5.62 10.06
CA GLU A 269 7.90 4.31 10.11
C GLU A 269 7.15 3.38 11.08
N ILE A 270 6.69 2.25 10.57
CA ILE A 270 6.09 1.16 11.34
C ILE A 270 7.18 0.11 11.56
N PHE A 271 7.39 -0.34 12.78
CA PHE A 271 8.46 -1.25 13.12
C PHE A 271 8.03 -2.26 14.20
N ASP A 272 8.64 -3.44 14.15
CA ASP A 272 8.56 -4.44 15.21
C ASP A 272 9.92 -4.54 15.92
N ARG A 273 9.91 -4.32 17.24
CA ARG A 273 11.12 -4.47 18.08
C ARG A 273 11.53 -5.90 18.33
N THR A 274 10.62 -6.83 18.19
CA THR A 274 10.87 -8.26 18.44
C THR A 274 11.53 -8.92 17.24
N LEU A 275 11.33 -8.37 16.03
CA LEU A 275 11.94 -8.84 14.81
C LEU A 275 13.13 -7.96 14.44
N GLN A 276 14.30 -8.55 14.45
CA GLN A 276 15.53 -7.86 14.08
C GLN A 276 16.22 -8.56 12.90
N ASN A 277 16.84 -7.78 12.04
CA ASN A 277 17.72 -8.33 11.01
C ASN A 277 19.05 -8.85 11.62
N GLY A 278 19.90 -9.48 10.81
CA GLY A 278 21.18 -10.04 11.28
C GLY A 278 22.19 -8.98 11.78
N ARG A 279 21.89 -7.68 11.60
CA ARG A 279 22.66 -6.55 12.16
C ARG A 279 22.06 -6.03 13.47
N GLY A 280 21.05 -6.72 14.02
CA GLY A 280 20.38 -6.32 15.26
C GLY A 280 19.50 -5.07 15.13
N ARG A 281 19.07 -4.71 13.93
CA ARG A 281 18.19 -3.56 13.69
C ARG A 281 16.74 -4.03 13.61
N PRO A 282 15.81 -3.35 14.28
CA PRO A 282 14.37 -3.66 14.14
C PRO A 282 13.93 -3.59 12.68
N THR A 283 13.16 -4.58 12.28
CA THR A 283 12.51 -4.59 10.97
C THR A 283 11.45 -3.53 10.92
N SER A 284 11.38 -2.79 9.81
CA SER A 284 10.41 -1.73 9.64
C SER A 284 10.00 -1.51 8.20
N TYR A 285 8.90 -0.78 8.04
CA TYR A 285 8.42 -0.21 6.79
C TYR A 285 8.18 1.28 6.96
N GLU A 286 8.58 2.04 5.97
CA GLU A 286 8.34 3.48 5.90
C GLU A 286 7.20 3.78 4.93
N LEU A 287 6.19 4.51 5.39
CA LEU A 287 5.15 5.05 4.55
C LEU A 287 5.65 6.36 3.93
N VAL A 288 5.76 6.36 2.60
CA VAL A 288 6.24 7.49 1.79
C VAL A 288 5.10 8.01 0.93
N PRO A 289 4.60 9.24 1.18
CA PRO A 289 3.59 9.86 0.34
C PRO A 289 4.09 10.10 -1.09
N LEU A 290 3.29 9.79 -2.11
CA LEU A 290 3.62 10.14 -3.50
C LEU A 290 3.17 11.55 -3.89
N ARG A 291 2.25 12.12 -3.12
CA ARG A 291 1.85 13.53 -3.19
C ARG A 291 1.79 14.10 -1.79
N THR A 292 2.18 15.35 -1.66
CA THR A 292 2.07 16.09 -0.41
C THR A 292 0.73 16.80 -0.34
N GLY A 293 0.22 16.90 0.89
CA GLY A 293 -1.02 17.61 1.21
C GLY A 293 -2.25 16.71 1.15
N THR A 294 -3.09 16.91 2.12
CA THR A 294 -4.44 16.37 2.23
C THR A 294 -5.42 17.52 2.36
N ALA A 295 -6.62 17.31 1.86
CA ALA A 295 -7.66 18.30 2.02
C ALA A 295 -8.33 18.13 3.40
N HIS A 296 -8.14 19.13 4.27
CA HIS A 296 -8.75 19.15 5.60
C HIS A 296 -10.09 19.88 5.57
N TYR A 297 -11.15 19.23 6.01
CA TYR A 297 -12.50 19.78 6.05
C TYR A 297 -13.02 19.88 7.48
N THR A 298 -13.60 21.05 7.82
CA THR A 298 -14.05 21.33 9.19
C THR A 298 -15.22 20.45 9.64
N ASP A 299 -16.09 20.09 8.70
CA ASP A 299 -17.32 19.35 8.99
C ASP A 299 -17.12 17.83 8.91
N GLU A 300 -15.92 17.39 8.49
CA GLU A 300 -15.52 15.99 8.45
C GLU A 300 -14.32 15.76 9.38
N PRO A 301 -14.56 15.50 10.66
CA PRO A 301 -13.51 15.51 11.71
C PRO A 301 -12.33 14.59 11.44
N TYR A 302 -12.56 13.43 10.79
CA TYR A 302 -11.48 12.49 10.49
C TYR A 302 -10.51 13.04 9.44
N THR A 303 -10.95 13.95 8.54
CA THR A 303 -10.10 14.57 7.51
C THR A 303 -9.18 15.66 8.06
N LYS A 304 -9.35 16.09 9.32
CA LYS A 304 -8.48 17.07 9.96
C LYS A 304 -7.06 16.55 10.22
N LYS A 305 -6.84 15.30 9.93
CA LYS A 305 -5.55 14.62 10.11
C LYS A 305 -5.15 13.95 8.82
N ASP A 306 -3.85 13.94 8.55
CA ASP A 306 -3.29 13.30 7.36
C ASP A 306 -3.21 11.78 7.52
N PHE A 307 -2.96 11.34 8.76
CA PHE A 307 -2.99 9.93 9.12
C PHE A 307 -3.43 9.72 10.57
N TRP A 308 -3.88 8.50 10.86
CA TRP A 308 -4.25 8.07 12.20
C TRP A 308 -3.54 6.77 12.54
N VAL A 309 -3.27 6.58 13.81
CA VAL A 309 -2.79 5.32 14.36
C VAL A 309 -3.81 4.87 15.38
N THR A 310 -4.34 3.66 15.22
CA THR A 310 -5.27 3.02 16.16
C THR A 310 -4.75 1.65 16.54
N ARG A 311 -5.23 1.10 17.63
CA ARG A 311 -5.10 -0.34 17.88
C ARG A 311 -6.00 -1.12 16.93
N PHE A 312 -5.63 -2.34 16.64
CA PHE A 312 -6.48 -3.22 15.87
C PHE A 312 -7.82 -3.48 16.57
N ASN A 313 -8.88 -3.34 15.80
CA ASN A 313 -10.22 -3.74 16.17
C ASN A 313 -10.96 -4.17 14.89
N PRO A 314 -11.45 -5.43 14.81
CA PRO A 314 -12.11 -5.93 13.60
C PRO A 314 -13.40 -5.19 13.23
N ALA A 315 -14.05 -4.52 14.18
CA ALA A 315 -15.23 -3.71 13.92
C ALA A 315 -14.90 -2.32 13.34
N GLN A 316 -13.64 -1.90 13.40
CA GLN A 316 -13.18 -0.59 12.92
C GLN A 316 -12.74 -0.68 11.46
N ILE A 317 -13.67 -0.47 10.52
CA ILE A 317 -13.43 -0.60 9.08
C ILE A 317 -13.69 0.68 8.29
N LEU A 318 -14.39 1.67 8.85
CA LEU A 318 -14.76 2.91 8.18
C LEU A 318 -14.03 4.12 8.77
N ALA A 319 -13.36 4.90 7.93
CA ALA A 319 -12.54 6.03 8.36
C ALA A 319 -13.33 7.19 8.94
N VAL A 320 -14.59 7.36 8.56
CA VAL A 320 -15.46 8.42 9.10
C VAL A 320 -15.61 8.35 10.63
N ASN A 321 -15.45 7.16 11.21
CA ASN A 321 -15.59 6.92 12.63
C ASN A 321 -14.26 7.05 13.41
N LEU A 322 -13.16 7.42 12.76
CA LEU A 322 -11.83 7.53 13.41
C LEU A 322 -11.82 8.40 14.67
N PRO A 323 -12.49 9.56 14.72
CA PRO A 323 -12.57 10.35 15.95
C PRO A 323 -13.23 9.60 17.11
N ASP A 324 -14.21 8.72 16.82
CA ASP A 324 -14.88 7.90 17.84
C ASP A 324 -14.01 6.72 18.27
N TYR A 325 -13.25 6.13 17.35
CA TYR A 325 -12.34 5.01 17.65
C TYR A 325 -11.26 5.39 18.66
N VAL A 326 -10.81 6.65 18.62
CA VAL A 326 -9.74 7.15 19.50
C VAL A 326 -10.27 8.04 20.62
N ARG A 327 -11.56 7.98 20.95
CA ARG A 327 -12.17 8.81 22.02
C ARG A 327 -11.51 8.52 23.38
N ASP A 328 -11.20 7.26 23.65
CA ASP A 328 -10.48 6.79 24.84
C ASP A 328 -9.14 6.18 24.40
N PRO A 329 -8.14 7.01 24.09
CA PRO A 329 -6.94 6.58 23.40
C PRO A 329 -6.11 5.59 24.23
N GLN A 330 -5.77 4.48 23.65
CA GLN A 330 -4.95 3.44 24.26
C GLN A 330 -3.49 3.53 23.78
N SER A 331 -2.59 2.76 24.43
CA SER A 331 -1.20 2.68 24.02
C SER A 331 -1.07 1.97 22.67
N THR A 332 -0.23 2.54 21.79
CA THR A 332 0.13 1.98 20.47
C THR A 332 1.57 1.47 20.44
N VAL A 333 2.16 1.17 21.61
CA VAL A 333 3.53 0.71 21.74
C VAL A 333 3.56 -0.79 21.95
N ASN A 334 4.30 -1.50 21.07
CA ASN A 334 4.43 -2.96 21.10
C ASN A 334 3.07 -3.67 21.14
N THR A 335 2.19 -3.30 20.23
CA THR A 335 0.83 -3.84 20.15
C THR A 335 0.40 -3.92 18.70
N ASP A 336 -0.69 -4.60 18.45
CA ASP A 336 -1.33 -4.63 17.15
C ASP A 336 -1.89 -3.26 16.80
N ILE A 337 -1.36 -2.62 15.74
CA ILE A 337 -1.72 -1.26 15.31
C ILE A 337 -2.20 -1.23 13.86
N VAL A 338 -3.11 -0.32 13.59
CA VAL A 338 -3.62 -0.03 12.26
C VAL A 338 -3.28 1.40 11.89
N ILE A 339 -2.70 1.58 10.71
CA ILE A 339 -2.45 2.88 10.12
C ILE A 339 -3.59 3.25 9.18
N TRP A 340 -4.13 4.45 9.35
CA TRP A 340 -5.10 5.04 8.44
C TRP A 340 -4.45 6.24 7.77
N TYR A 341 -4.26 6.15 6.47
CA TYR A 341 -3.58 7.19 5.70
C TYR A 341 -4.48 7.72 4.58
N THR A 342 -4.55 9.05 4.47
CA THR A 342 -5.33 9.71 3.42
C THR A 342 -4.42 10.24 2.34
N SER A 343 -4.67 9.84 1.11
CA SER A 343 -4.04 10.38 -0.10
C SER A 343 -5.07 11.10 -0.95
N THR A 344 -4.75 12.27 -1.47
CA THR A 344 -5.69 13.16 -2.16
C THR A 344 -5.32 13.34 -3.61
N ALA A 345 -6.31 13.20 -4.49
CA ALA A 345 -6.26 13.59 -5.89
C ALA A 345 -7.15 14.81 -6.12
N HIS A 346 -6.61 15.84 -6.77
CA HIS A 346 -7.38 17.04 -7.13
C HIS A 346 -7.91 16.90 -8.56
N HIS A 347 -9.20 17.12 -8.72
CA HIS A 347 -9.86 17.15 -10.00
C HIS A 347 -10.35 18.57 -10.28
N GLU A 348 -9.65 19.26 -11.16
CA GLU A 348 -10.09 20.53 -11.72
C GLU A 348 -11.00 20.28 -12.93
N SER A 349 -12.07 21.05 -13.00
CA SER A 349 -12.92 21.05 -14.18
C SER A 349 -12.17 21.57 -15.39
N ASN A 350 -12.27 20.87 -16.50
CA ASN A 350 -11.68 21.25 -17.78
C ASN A 350 -12.48 20.63 -18.93
N GLU A 351 -12.14 20.98 -20.16
CA GLU A 351 -12.82 20.50 -21.37
C GLU A 351 -12.88 18.98 -21.51
N ARG A 352 -12.00 18.23 -20.84
CA ARG A 352 -12.03 16.76 -20.86
C ARG A 352 -13.18 16.17 -20.07
N ASP A 353 -13.80 16.93 -19.16
CA ASP A 353 -14.95 16.47 -18.38
C ASP A 353 -16.21 16.42 -19.24
N GLU A 354 -16.23 17.13 -20.37
CA GLU A 354 -17.32 17.12 -21.35
C GLU A 354 -17.27 15.86 -22.24
N ASP A 355 -16.07 15.28 -22.42
CA ASP A 355 -15.88 14.09 -23.25
C ASP A 355 -15.73 12.84 -22.37
N ARG A 356 -16.82 12.11 -22.20
CA ARG A 356 -16.89 10.90 -21.37
C ARG A 356 -15.94 9.80 -21.79
N ASP A 357 -15.50 9.79 -23.04
CA ASP A 357 -14.63 8.73 -23.57
C ASP A 357 -13.16 9.03 -23.33
N THR A 358 -12.82 10.25 -22.92
CA THR A 358 -11.42 10.70 -22.80
C THR A 358 -11.00 11.19 -21.41
N VAL A 359 -11.84 11.10 -20.40
CA VAL A 359 -11.48 11.51 -19.02
C VAL A 359 -10.34 10.62 -18.49
N PRO A 360 -9.13 11.16 -18.31
CA PRO A 360 -8.00 10.37 -17.82
C PRO A 360 -8.16 10.01 -16.35
N ILE A 361 -7.49 8.95 -15.93
CA ILE A 361 -7.45 8.59 -14.51
C ILE A 361 -6.56 9.60 -13.77
N ILE A 362 -7.09 10.19 -12.71
CA ILE A 362 -6.34 11.03 -11.78
C ILE A 362 -5.88 10.12 -10.64
N TRP A 363 -4.57 10.05 -10.43
CA TRP A 363 -3.95 9.15 -9.49
C TRP A 363 -3.46 9.85 -8.22
N THR A 364 -3.59 9.18 -7.10
CA THR A 364 -2.91 9.49 -5.84
C THR A 364 -2.47 8.20 -5.16
N GLY A 365 -1.57 8.29 -4.16
CA GLY A 365 -1.12 7.09 -3.48
C GLY A 365 0.11 7.31 -2.60
N PHE A 366 0.72 6.19 -2.21
CA PHE A 366 1.90 6.13 -1.33
C PHE A 366 2.66 4.83 -1.57
N GLU A 367 3.88 4.78 -1.06
CA GLU A 367 4.69 3.57 -0.99
C GLU A 367 4.88 3.14 0.46
N LEU A 368 4.92 1.84 0.69
CA LEU A 368 5.45 1.20 1.89
C LEU A 368 6.82 0.63 1.52
N VAL A 369 7.87 1.27 2.01
CA VAL A 369 9.25 0.94 1.64
C VAL A 369 9.92 0.18 2.79
N PRO A 370 10.46 -1.04 2.56
CA PRO A 370 11.08 -1.81 3.60
C PRO A 370 12.37 -1.13 4.09
N LYS A 371 12.51 -1.05 5.41
CA LYS A 371 13.72 -0.62 6.11
C LYS A 371 14.15 -1.72 7.07
N ASN A 372 15.43 -2.08 7.03
CA ASN A 372 15.95 -3.13 7.91
C ASN A 372 15.22 -4.49 7.82
N LEU A 373 14.41 -4.72 6.77
CA LEU A 373 13.77 -6.01 6.55
C LEU A 373 14.82 -7.11 6.30
N PHE A 374 15.95 -6.70 5.72
CA PHE A 374 17.08 -7.56 5.41
C PHE A 374 18.40 -6.89 5.79
N ASP A 375 19.48 -7.68 5.82
CA ASP A 375 20.85 -7.19 6.04
C ASP A 375 21.42 -6.42 4.84
N GLY A 376 20.80 -6.56 3.69
CA GLY A 376 21.13 -5.91 2.43
C GLY A 376 19.99 -6.00 1.44
N THR A 377 20.14 -5.35 0.28
CA THR A 377 19.14 -5.41 -0.79
C THR A 377 18.93 -6.84 -1.31
N PRO A 378 17.71 -7.26 -1.68
CA PRO A 378 17.47 -8.55 -2.30
C PRO A 378 18.13 -8.71 -3.69
N PHE A 379 18.58 -7.62 -4.30
CA PHE A 379 19.28 -7.63 -5.59
C PHE A 379 20.75 -8.03 -5.49
N TYR A 380 21.32 -8.05 -4.27
CA TYR A 380 22.67 -8.55 -4.02
C TYR A 380 22.56 -9.80 -3.14
N PRO A 381 22.92 -10.96 -3.67
CA PRO A 381 22.91 -12.22 -2.94
C PRO A 381 23.89 -12.24 -1.76
#